data_1b915a0ca6da80e9252755c230083b22
#
_entry.id   1b915a0ca6da80e9252755c230083b22
#
_cell.length_a   1.000
_cell.length_b   1.000
_cell.length_c   1.000
_cell.angle_alpha   90.00
_cell.angle_beta   90.00
_cell.angle_gamma   90.00
#
_symmetry.space_group_name_H-M   'P 1'
#
loop_
_entity.id
_entity.type
_entity.pdbx_description
1 polymer ?
#
loop_
_entity_poly.entity_id
_entity_poly.type
_entity_poly.pdbx_seq_one_letter_code
_entity_poly.pdbx_strand_id
1 'polypeptide(L)'
;MNQNPSSANAAAASPRNAAVSARDHAQRALRLSRSPLPHAPGPLRDVAFECGWGRLIAGHTFDSTAEVARALLQEQAGRRDIAFFVDKPHVVVSHAPQHLFVDPSEALRLPLFTYVPQRARRQGFTVRRLRARSDVAAINAIYRARRMVPVDPAVVWGRRADPALVYVLAEDRQSGEVIGVAMGVDHARAFGDAVAGASMWALAVAPQASHPGVGEALTRHLAEHFLARGHASLDVSVLHDNHQALALYSKLGFQPLPVFAVKRRNAINQP
;
A
#
# COMPACT_ATOMS: atom_id res chain seq x y z
N MET A 1 -22.87 -30.85 55.73
CA MET A 1 -23.35 -29.46 55.47
C MET A 1 -22.43 -28.84 54.47
N ASN A 2 -22.96 -28.72 53.27
CA ASN A 2 -22.93 -27.52 52.42
C ASN A 2 -21.56 -27.09 51.89
N GLN A 3 -21.36 -26.81 50.67
CA GLN A 3 -22.08 -26.65 49.41
C GLN A 3 -21.03 -26.25 48.41
N ASN A 4 -21.21 -26.74 47.22
CA ASN A 4 -20.54 -26.32 45.99
C ASN A 4 -20.81 -24.84 45.67
N PRO A 5 -19.93 -24.13 44.94
CA PRO A 5 -20.45 -23.50 43.75
C PRO A 5 -19.58 -23.59 42.50
N SER A 6 -20.24 -23.98 41.48
CA SER A 6 -20.32 -23.32 40.14
C SER A 6 -19.04 -23.09 39.36
N SER A 7 -18.81 -23.99 38.44
CA SER A 7 -17.99 -23.82 37.23
C SER A 7 -18.64 -22.80 36.28
N ALA A 8 -17.99 -21.65 36.09
CA ALA A 8 -18.32 -20.72 35.01
C ALA A 8 -17.72 -21.23 33.72
N ASN A 9 -18.59 -21.68 32.82
CA ASN A 9 -18.32 -22.16 31.48
C ASN A 9 -18.00 -20.95 30.60
N ALA A 10 -16.72 -20.66 30.35
CA ALA A 10 -16.30 -19.72 29.30
C ALA A 10 -16.42 -20.43 27.95
N ALA A 11 -17.53 -20.21 27.26
CA ALA A 11 -17.76 -20.71 25.91
C ALA A 11 -16.73 -20.05 24.97
N ALA A 12 -15.72 -20.83 24.53
CA ALA A 12 -14.80 -20.46 23.49
C ALA A 12 -15.60 -20.28 22.17
N ALA A 13 -15.59 -19.08 21.62
CA ALA A 13 -16.23 -18.76 20.36
C ALA A 13 -15.63 -19.64 19.25
N SER A 14 -16.50 -20.33 18.51
CA SER A 14 -16.11 -21.21 17.41
C SER A 14 -15.34 -20.42 16.33
N PRO A 15 -14.29 -20.98 15.69
CA PRO A 15 -13.52 -20.32 14.66
C PRO A 15 -14.36 -19.88 13.44
N ARG A 16 -15.52 -20.49 13.21
CA ARG A 16 -16.49 -20.06 12.18
C ARG A 16 -17.13 -18.73 12.50
N ASN A 17 -17.41 -18.42 13.76
CA ASN A 17 -18.00 -17.13 14.17
C ASN A 17 -16.99 -15.99 14.10
N ALA A 18 -15.70 -16.26 14.33
CA ALA A 18 -14.63 -15.28 14.16
C ALA A 18 -14.41 -14.90 12.69
N ALA A 19 -14.50 -15.86 11.77
CA ALA A 19 -14.34 -15.62 10.34
C ALA A 19 -15.54 -14.85 9.72
N VAL A 20 -16.76 -15.10 10.20
CA VAL A 20 -17.96 -14.34 9.80
C VAL A 20 -17.88 -12.90 10.33
N SER A 21 -17.46 -12.72 11.59
CA SER A 21 -17.26 -11.40 12.18
C SER A 21 -16.20 -10.57 11.45
N ALA A 22 -15.08 -11.19 11.02
CA ALA A 22 -14.03 -10.52 10.24
C ALA A 22 -14.53 -10.06 8.86
N ARG A 23 -15.33 -10.88 8.18
CA ARG A 23 -15.96 -10.53 6.90
C ARG A 23 -16.96 -9.39 7.04
N ASP A 24 -17.80 -9.42 8.07
CA ASP A 24 -18.77 -8.36 8.34
C ASP A 24 -18.08 -7.04 8.74
N HIS A 25 -16.97 -7.10 9.49
CA HIS A 25 -16.18 -5.91 9.81
C HIS A 25 -15.48 -5.33 8.57
N ALA A 26 -14.93 -6.18 7.69
CA ALA A 26 -14.31 -5.74 6.44
C ALA A 26 -15.35 -5.11 5.50
N GLN A 27 -16.54 -5.72 5.36
CA GLN A 27 -17.64 -5.14 4.57
C GLN A 27 -18.21 -3.85 5.18
N ARG A 28 -18.24 -3.76 6.51
CA ARG A 28 -18.66 -2.55 7.22
C ARG A 28 -17.61 -1.44 7.09
N ALA A 29 -16.33 -1.75 7.16
CA ALA A 29 -15.23 -0.82 6.88
C ALA A 29 -15.26 -0.32 5.43
N LEU A 30 -15.55 -1.20 4.45
CA LEU A 30 -15.80 -0.83 3.06
C LEU A 30 -17.01 0.09 2.89
N ARG A 31 -18.07 -0.09 3.68
CA ARG A 31 -19.26 0.77 3.63
C ARG A 31 -19.09 2.12 4.33
N LEU A 32 -18.32 2.18 5.44
CA LEU A 32 -18.06 3.42 6.18
C LEU A 32 -17.06 4.34 5.47
N SER A 33 -16.25 3.82 4.54
CA SER A 33 -15.31 4.62 3.73
C SER A 33 -15.97 5.32 2.54
N ARG A 34 -17.30 5.35 2.44
CA ARG A 34 -18.08 5.90 1.31
C ARG A 34 -18.55 7.34 1.47
N SER A 35 -17.90 8.17 2.27
CA SER A 35 -18.20 9.60 2.24
C SER A 35 -17.53 10.25 1.03
N PRO A 36 -18.28 10.84 0.09
CA PRO A 36 -17.70 11.49 -1.09
C PRO A 36 -16.82 12.66 -0.66
N LEU A 37 -15.65 12.79 -1.27
CA LEU A 37 -14.84 14.01 -1.14
C LEU A 37 -15.52 15.16 -1.89
N PRO A 38 -15.58 16.37 -1.32
CA PRO A 38 -16.22 17.52 -1.93
C PRO A 38 -15.46 18.07 -3.13
N HIS A 39 -15.06 17.38 -4.12
CA HIS A 39 -14.39 17.73 -5.40
C HIS A 39 -13.68 16.52 -6.02
N ALA A 40 -14.17 15.30 -5.83
CA ALA A 40 -13.66 14.16 -6.58
C ALA A 40 -13.97 14.37 -8.07
N PRO A 41 -13.01 14.21 -8.97
CA PRO A 41 -13.31 14.07 -10.38
C PRO A 41 -14.29 12.91 -10.57
N GLY A 42 -15.14 12.97 -11.61
CA GLY A 42 -16.07 11.87 -11.92
C GLY A 42 -15.32 10.54 -12.11
N PRO A 43 -16.02 9.40 -12.11
CA PRO A 43 -15.39 8.09 -12.18
C PRO A 43 -14.52 8.00 -13.45
N LEU A 44 -13.23 7.72 -13.26
CA LEU A 44 -12.30 7.44 -14.34
C LEU A 44 -12.46 5.98 -14.77
N ARG A 45 -12.17 5.70 -16.07
CA ARG A 45 -12.22 4.34 -16.61
C ARG A 45 -10.82 3.91 -17.05
N ASP A 46 -10.58 2.60 -16.99
CA ASP A 46 -9.35 1.94 -17.49
C ASP A 46 -8.07 2.56 -16.93
N VAL A 47 -8.08 2.85 -15.62
CA VAL A 47 -7.01 3.63 -15.02
C VAL A 47 -5.75 2.79 -14.83
N ALA A 48 -4.69 3.23 -15.50
CA ALA A 48 -3.31 2.77 -15.32
C ALA A 48 -2.42 3.96 -14.93
N PHE A 49 -2.24 4.15 -13.62
CA PHE A 49 -1.57 5.32 -13.04
C PHE A 49 -0.05 5.12 -12.98
N GLU A 50 0.73 5.97 -13.63
CA GLU A 50 2.20 5.89 -13.69
C GLU A 50 2.83 6.33 -12.37
N CYS A 51 3.68 5.46 -11.81
CA CYS A 51 4.36 5.64 -10.52
C CYS A 51 5.87 5.83 -10.63
N GLY A 52 6.42 5.77 -11.83
CA GLY A 52 7.87 5.84 -12.08
C GLY A 52 8.56 4.47 -12.12
N TRP A 53 8.17 3.53 -11.30
CA TRP A 53 8.64 2.14 -11.34
C TRP A 53 7.77 1.23 -12.21
N GLY A 54 6.60 1.70 -12.62
CA GLY A 54 5.56 1.04 -13.39
C GLY A 54 4.22 1.67 -13.10
N ARG A 55 3.13 0.98 -13.48
CA ARG A 55 1.77 1.48 -13.35
C ARG A 55 0.99 0.74 -12.26
N LEU A 56 0.16 1.50 -11.54
CA LEU A 56 -0.94 0.97 -10.74
C LEU A 56 -2.19 0.89 -11.62
N ILE A 57 -2.64 -0.33 -11.90
CA ILE A 57 -3.84 -0.62 -12.66
C ILE A 57 -4.97 -0.83 -11.66
N ALA A 58 -5.90 0.13 -11.60
CA ALA A 58 -7.02 0.08 -10.67
C ALA A 58 -8.11 -0.86 -11.21
N GLY A 59 -8.07 -2.14 -10.81
CA GLY A 59 -8.90 -3.20 -11.40
C GLY A 59 -10.41 -2.92 -11.38
N HIS A 60 -10.89 -2.20 -10.38
CA HIS A 60 -12.30 -1.81 -10.24
C HIS A 60 -12.77 -0.71 -11.22
N THR A 61 -11.85 -0.07 -11.97
CA THR A 61 -12.16 0.95 -12.98
C THR A 61 -12.36 0.37 -14.37
N PHE A 62 -12.09 -0.93 -14.55
CA PHE A 62 -12.22 -1.64 -15.82
C PHE A 62 -13.57 -2.34 -15.93
N ASP A 63 -14.16 -2.34 -17.10
CA ASP A 63 -15.46 -2.96 -17.34
C ASP A 63 -15.37 -4.50 -17.34
N SER A 64 -14.19 -5.08 -17.61
CA SER A 64 -13.99 -6.53 -17.64
C SER A 64 -12.62 -6.99 -17.14
N THR A 65 -12.56 -8.22 -16.64
CA THR A 65 -11.31 -8.88 -16.25
C THR A 65 -10.35 -9.09 -17.43
N ALA A 66 -10.89 -9.21 -18.66
CA ALA A 66 -10.08 -9.32 -19.88
C ALA A 66 -9.32 -8.03 -20.18
N GLU A 67 -9.92 -6.87 -19.90
CA GLU A 67 -9.26 -5.57 -20.08
C GLU A 67 -8.17 -5.36 -19.04
N VAL A 68 -8.38 -5.74 -17.79
CA VAL A 68 -7.32 -5.73 -16.76
C VAL A 68 -6.15 -6.61 -17.19
N ALA A 69 -6.41 -7.82 -17.70
CA ALA A 69 -5.37 -8.71 -18.20
C ALA A 69 -4.62 -8.09 -19.38
N ARG A 70 -5.33 -7.47 -20.33
CA ARG A 70 -4.74 -6.78 -21.48
C ARG A 70 -3.84 -5.61 -21.04
N ALA A 71 -4.28 -4.81 -20.05
CA ALA A 71 -3.49 -3.70 -19.51
C ALA A 71 -2.19 -4.19 -18.87
N LEU A 72 -2.22 -5.31 -18.11
CA LEU A 72 -1.03 -5.94 -17.54
C LEU A 72 -0.07 -6.47 -18.62
N LEU A 73 -0.59 -7.03 -19.70
CA LEU A 73 0.23 -7.55 -20.80
C LEU A 73 1.01 -6.46 -21.54
N GLN A 74 0.61 -5.20 -21.42
CA GLN A 74 1.30 -4.03 -21.97
C GLN A 74 2.48 -3.55 -21.10
N GLU A 75 2.78 -4.25 -19.98
CA GLU A 75 3.91 -3.90 -19.12
C GLU A 75 5.21 -3.82 -19.93
N GLN A 76 5.92 -2.71 -19.77
CA GLN A 76 7.19 -2.47 -20.45
C GLN A 76 8.35 -3.21 -19.79
N ALA A 77 9.40 -3.51 -20.54
CA ALA A 77 10.61 -4.12 -20.02
C ALA A 77 11.26 -3.24 -18.92
N GLY A 78 11.68 -3.88 -17.82
CA GLY A 78 12.28 -3.18 -16.68
C GLY A 78 11.29 -2.41 -15.80
N ARG A 79 9.99 -2.52 -16.08
CA ARG A 79 8.91 -1.91 -15.29
C ARG A 79 8.13 -2.98 -14.53
N ARG A 80 7.36 -2.55 -13.55
CA ARG A 80 6.48 -3.41 -12.76
C ARG A 80 5.08 -2.81 -12.72
N ASP A 81 4.16 -3.39 -13.49
CA ASP A 81 2.74 -3.05 -13.40
C ASP A 81 2.05 -3.94 -12.35
N ILE A 82 1.17 -3.34 -11.58
CA ILE A 82 0.42 -4.04 -10.54
C ILE A 82 -1.06 -3.71 -10.74
N ALA A 83 -1.87 -4.71 -11.10
CA ALA A 83 -3.31 -4.58 -10.97
C ALA A 83 -3.69 -4.89 -9.52
N PHE A 84 -4.36 -3.97 -8.86
CA PHE A 84 -4.81 -4.09 -7.48
C PHE A 84 -6.30 -3.80 -7.38
N PHE A 85 -6.92 -4.10 -6.21
CA PHE A 85 -8.38 -4.12 -6.06
C PHE A 85 -9.07 -5.04 -7.07
N VAL A 86 -8.50 -6.23 -7.26
CA VAL A 86 -9.04 -7.24 -8.17
C VAL A 86 -9.89 -8.22 -7.36
N ASP A 87 -11.20 -8.23 -7.60
CA ASP A 87 -12.14 -9.11 -6.89
C ASP A 87 -12.02 -10.57 -7.33
N LYS A 88 -11.73 -10.80 -8.62
CA LYS A 88 -11.65 -12.13 -9.22
C LYS A 88 -10.28 -12.37 -9.87
N PRO A 89 -9.20 -12.43 -9.08
CA PRO A 89 -7.84 -12.53 -9.62
C PRO A 89 -7.62 -13.80 -10.45
N HIS A 90 -8.25 -14.92 -10.08
CA HIS A 90 -8.21 -16.18 -10.84
C HIS A 90 -8.81 -16.04 -12.24
N VAL A 91 -9.85 -15.20 -12.41
CA VAL A 91 -10.45 -14.94 -13.73
C VAL A 91 -9.53 -14.04 -14.55
N VAL A 92 -8.91 -13.00 -13.95
CA VAL A 92 -7.91 -12.18 -14.66
C VAL A 92 -6.75 -13.06 -15.15
N VAL A 93 -6.22 -13.92 -14.28
CA VAL A 93 -5.12 -14.83 -14.64
C VAL A 93 -5.52 -15.81 -15.74
N SER A 94 -6.78 -16.31 -15.76
CA SER A 94 -7.24 -17.26 -16.76
C SER A 94 -7.21 -16.73 -18.21
N HIS A 95 -7.21 -15.40 -18.40
CA HIS A 95 -7.08 -14.79 -19.74
C HIS A 95 -5.67 -14.93 -20.35
N ALA A 96 -4.63 -15.10 -19.49
CA ALA A 96 -3.25 -15.26 -19.94
C ALA A 96 -2.42 -16.02 -18.88
N PRO A 97 -2.73 -17.30 -18.58
CA PRO A 97 -2.16 -18.03 -17.43
C PRO A 97 -0.65 -18.26 -17.53
N GLN A 98 -0.09 -18.23 -18.75
CA GLN A 98 1.36 -18.32 -18.98
C GLN A 98 2.09 -17.02 -18.62
N HIS A 99 1.38 -15.88 -18.61
CA HIS A 99 1.96 -14.56 -18.46
C HIS A 99 1.55 -13.85 -17.17
N LEU A 100 0.44 -14.22 -16.56
CA LEU A 100 -0.09 -13.56 -15.38
C LEU A 100 -0.05 -14.50 -14.16
N PHE A 101 0.02 -13.90 -12.97
CA PHE A 101 -0.10 -14.65 -11.71
C PHE A 101 -0.73 -13.76 -10.63
N VAL A 102 -1.36 -14.39 -9.66
CA VAL A 102 -1.81 -13.72 -8.45
C VAL A 102 -0.58 -13.45 -7.58
N ASP A 103 -0.37 -12.18 -7.25
CA ASP A 103 0.76 -11.80 -6.39
C ASP A 103 0.57 -12.40 -4.98
N PRO A 104 1.58 -13.08 -4.42
CA PRO A 104 1.49 -13.68 -3.09
C PRO A 104 1.63 -12.61 -1.99
N SER A 105 0.89 -11.52 -2.13
CA SER A 105 0.86 -10.41 -1.17
C SER A 105 -0.47 -10.36 -0.44
N GLU A 106 -0.40 -9.96 0.82
CA GLU A 106 -1.56 -9.60 1.62
C GLU A 106 -1.87 -8.12 1.44
N ALA A 107 -3.12 -7.81 1.16
CA ALA A 107 -3.61 -6.44 1.19
C ALA A 107 -4.09 -6.11 2.61
N LEU A 108 -3.62 -4.99 3.14
CA LEU A 108 -3.98 -4.53 4.49
C LEU A 108 -4.45 -3.08 4.44
N ARG A 109 -5.40 -2.72 5.30
CA ARG A 109 -5.98 -1.39 5.43
C ARG A 109 -5.87 -0.84 6.84
N LEU A 110 -5.38 0.38 6.96
CA LEU A 110 -5.46 1.18 8.17
C LEU A 110 -6.66 2.13 8.07
N PRO A 111 -7.71 1.97 8.90
CA PRO A 111 -8.77 2.97 9.01
C PRO A 111 -8.21 4.22 9.69
N LEU A 112 -8.12 5.34 8.96
CA LEU A 112 -7.46 6.54 9.47
C LEU A 112 -8.24 7.24 10.60
N PHE A 113 -9.55 7.03 10.68
CA PHE A 113 -10.38 7.57 11.76
C PHE A 113 -10.10 6.92 13.14
N THR A 114 -9.47 5.72 13.15
CA THR A 114 -9.01 5.06 14.38
C THR A 114 -7.53 5.27 14.66
N TYR A 115 -6.81 5.88 13.71
CA TYR A 115 -5.38 6.10 13.85
C TYR A 115 -5.07 7.16 14.89
N VAL A 116 -4.21 6.81 15.85
CA VAL A 116 -3.74 7.74 16.88
C VAL A 116 -2.31 8.17 16.54
N PRO A 117 -2.09 9.45 16.20
CA PRO A 117 -0.75 9.98 15.99
C PRO A 117 0.11 9.80 17.24
N GLN A 118 1.28 9.20 17.09
CA GLN A 118 2.22 9.07 18.18
C GLN A 118 3.39 10.02 17.97
N ARG A 119 3.70 10.84 18.97
CA ARG A 119 4.92 11.65 19.01
C ARG A 119 6.12 10.75 19.37
N ALA A 120 6.51 9.86 18.46
CA ALA A 120 7.76 9.12 18.64
C ALA A 120 8.93 10.09 18.60
N ARG A 121 9.80 10.07 19.61
CA ARG A 121 11.10 10.76 19.57
C ARG A 121 11.94 10.06 18.49
N ARG A 122 11.97 10.64 17.30
CA ARG A 122 12.83 10.19 16.21
C ARG A 122 14.24 10.70 16.51
N GLN A 123 15.09 9.82 16.96
CA GLN A 123 16.50 10.15 17.15
C GLN A 123 17.25 9.85 15.86
N GLY A 124 18.05 10.78 15.40
CA GLY A 124 19.02 10.60 14.33
C GLY A 124 18.52 10.87 12.90
N PHE A 125 17.23 10.92 12.61
CA PHE A 125 16.72 11.22 11.25
C PHE A 125 15.46 12.10 11.25
N THR A 126 15.14 12.67 10.07
CA THR A 126 13.91 13.42 9.81
C THR A 126 13.15 12.78 8.64
N VAL A 127 11.82 12.96 8.61
CA VAL A 127 11.01 12.59 7.44
C VAL A 127 10.57 13.86 6.72
N ARG A 128 10.80 13.91 5.41
CA ARG A 128 10.47 15.03 4.54
C ARG A 128 9.94 14.57 3.18
N ARG A 129 9.34 15.47 2.44
CA ARG A 129 8.95 15.20 1.04
C ARG A 129 10.18 15.27 0.12
N LEU A 130 10.06 14.65 -1.06
CA LEU A 130 11.00 14.81 -2.17
C LEU A 130 11.11 16.31 -2.55
N ARG A 131 12.34 16.84 -2.64
CA ARG A 131 12.60 18.27 -2.87
C ARG A 131 13.70 18.55 -3.89
N ALA A 132 14.57 17.59 -4.19
CA ALA A 132 15.71 17.77 -5.08
C ALA A 132 15.80 16.62 -6.10
N ARG A 133 16.45 16.86 -7.26
CA ARG A 133 16.72 15.81 -8.25
C ARG A 133 17.66 14.73 -7.69
N SER A 134 18.59 15.09 -6.81
CA SER A 134 19.46 14.17 -6.10
C SER A 134 18.68 13.18 -5.22
N ASP A 135 17.51 13.56 -4.71
CA ASP A 135 16.65 12.65 -3.95
C ASP A 135 16.24 11.43 -4.80
N VAL A 136 15.96 11.64 -6.09
CA VAL A 136 15.56 10.53 -6.99
C VAL A 136 16.72 9.55 -7.21
N ALA A 137 17.95 10.06 -7.29
CA ALA A 137 19.13 9.20 -7.36
C ALA A 137 19.30 8.37 -6.08
N ALA A 138 19.09 8.97 -4.91
CA ALA A 138 19.11 8.28 -3.61
C ALA A 138 18.01 7.23 -3.49
N ILE A 139 16.76 7.53 -3.92
CA ILE A 139 15.66 6.56 -4.01
C ILE A 139 16.12 5.34 -4.83
N ASN A 140 16.67 5.57 -6.02
CA ASN A 140 17.12 4.49 -6.90
C ASN A 140 18.27 3.68 -6.32
N ALA A 141 19.18 4.29 -5.55
CA ALA A 141 20.21 3.58 -4.83
C ALA A 141 19.62 2.62 -3.78
N ILE A 142 18.65 3.08 -2.99
CA ILE A 142 17.93 2.26 -2.01
C ILE A 142 17.17 1.12 -2.69
N TYR A 143 16.42 1.40 -3.76
CA TYR A 143 15.64 0.38 -4.47
C TYR A 143 16.53 -0.71 -5.06
N ARG A 144 17.65 -0.36 -5.71
CA ARG A 144 18.62 -1.35 -6.21
C ARG A 144 19.21 -2.19 -5.08
N ALA A 145 19.60 -1.57 -3.95
CA ALA A 145 20.13 -2.28 -2.79
C ALA A 145 19.12 -3.25 -2.17
N ARG A 146 17.81 -2.98 -2.35
CA ARG A 146 16.70 -3.83 -1.92
C ARG A 146 16.13 -4.73 -3.02
N ARG A 147 16.78 -4.80 -4.19
CA ARG A 147 16.33 -5.58 -5.36
C ARG A 147 14.92 -5.20 -5.83
N MET A 148 14.56 -3.94 -5.63
CA MET A 148 13.31 -3.36 -6.11
C MET A 148 13.53 -2.69 -7.46
N VAL A 149 12.45 -2.51 -8.22
CA VAL A 149 12.48 -1.82 -9.51
C VAL A 149 12.82 -0.34 -9.29
N PRO A 150 13.87 0.19 -9.93
CA PRO A 150 14.19 1.61 -9.88
C PRO A 150 13.08 2.45 -10.53
N VAL A 151 12.95 3.69 -10.08
CA VAL A 151 12.03 4.65 -10.70
C VAL A 151 12.69 5.36 -11.88
N ASP A 152 11.86 5.77 -12.85
CA ASP A 152 12.27 6.71 -13.88
C ASP A 152 12.44 8.11 -13.28
N PRO A 153 13.66 8.69 -13.32
CA PRO A 153 13.90 9.99 -12.71
C PRO A 153 13.10 11.13 -13.34
N ALA A 154 12.82 11.06 -14.63
CA ALA A 154 12.05 12.09 -15.33
C ALA A 154 10.59 12.07 -14.89
N VAL A 155 10.00 10.87 -14.76
CA VAL A 155 8.62 10.69 -14.30
C VAL A 155 8.46 11.19 -12.86
N VAL A 156 9.30 10.71 -11.93
CA VAL A 156 9.18 11.08 -10.51
C VAL A 156 9.42 12.57 -10.31
N TRP A 157 10.44 13.14 -10.96
CA TRP A 157 10.71 14.57 -10.85
C TRP A 157 9.61 15.42 -11.50
N GLY A 158 9.12 15.02 -12.65
CA GLY A 158 8.01 15.69 -13.34
C GLY A 158 6.73 15.74 -12.51
N ARG A 159 6.47 14.67 -11.77
CA ARG A 159 5.26 14.51 -10.93
C ARG A 159 5.45 14.93 -9.46
N ARG A 160 6.57 15.54 -9.07
CA ARG A 160 6.84 15.92 -7.68
C ARG A 160 5.82 16.86 -7.04
N ALA A 161 5.11 17.65 -7.85
CA ALA A 161 4.04 18.56 -7.44
C ALA A 161 2.63 17.98 -7.68
N ASP A 162 2.52 16.77 -8.23
CA ASP A 162 1.24 16.13 -8.47
C ASP A 162 0.54 15.82 -7.14
N PRO A 163 -0.69 16.35 -6.92
CA PRO A 163 -1.41 16.12 -5.67
C PRO A 163 -1.87 14.66 -5.50
N ALA A 164 -1.89 13.86 -6.59
CA ALA A 164 -2.23 12.43 -6.54
C ALA A 164 -1.08 11.56 -6.04
N LEU A 165 0.16 12.07 -6.04
CA LEU A 165 1.37 11.31 -5.74
C LEU A 165 2.24 12.03 -4.72
N VAL A 166 2.73 11.33 -3.70
CA VAL A 166 3.68 11.88 -2.73
C VAL A 166 4.82 10.91 -2.47
N TYR A 167 6.05 11.37 -2.64
CA TYR A 167 7.25 10.68 -2.16
C TYR A 167 7.70 11.29 -0.84
N VAL A 168 7.91 10.46 0.17
CA VAL A 168 8.46 10.83 1.47
C VAL A 168 9.76 10.09 1.72
N LEU A 169 10.72 10.80 2.28
CA LEU A 169 12.10 10.34 2.48
C LEU A 169 12.48 10.47 3.95
N ALA A 170 13.17 9.48 4.47
CA ALA A 170 13.87 9.61 5.74
C ALA A 170 15.31 10.06 5.46
N GLU A 171 15.73 11.17 6.07
CA GLU A 171 17.05 11.77 5.91
C GLU A 171 17.78 11.71 7.24
N ASP A 172 18.95 11.12 7.26
CA ASP A 172 19.86 11.10 8.41
C ASP A 172 20.27 12.53 8.76
N ARG A 173 20.21 12.88 10.03
CA ARG A 173 20.52 14.27 10.48
C ARG A 173 21.98 14.59 10.48
N GLN A 174 22.84 13.60 10.64
CA GLN A 174 24.26 13.79 10.75
C GLN A 174 24.92 13.83 9.37
N SER A 175 24.58 12.84 8.51
CA SER A 175 25.18 12.74 7.17
C SER A 175 24.41 13.50 6.09
N GLY A 176 23.12 13.78 6.30
CA GLY A 176 22.22 14.32 5.28
C GLY A 176 21.82 13.29 4.22
N GLU A 177 22.19 12.03 4.39
CA GLU A 177 21.88 10.98 3.44
C GLU A 177 20.41 10.53 3.55
N VAL A 178 19.82 10.18 2.42
CA VAL A 178 18.49 9.54 2.38
C VAL A 178 18.66 8.07 2.74
N ILE A 179 18.04 7.66 3.85
CA ILE A 179 18.13 6.31 4.41
C ILE A 179 16.82 5.51 4.28
N GLY A 180 15.77 6.11 3.76
CA GLY A 180 14.51 5.42 3.54
C GLY A 180 13.57 6.22 2.65
N VAL A 181 12.62 5.52 2.02
CA VAL A 181 11.65 6.08 1.09
C VAL A 181 10.32 5.36 1.20
N ALA A 182 9.21 6.06 1.00
CA ALA A 182 7.90 5.50 0.74
C ALA A 182 7.14 6.41 -0.23
N MET A 183 6.23 5.81 -1.00
CA MET A 183 5.36 6.52 -1.95
C MET A 183 3.90 6.39 -1.50
N GLY A 184 3.17 7.50 -1.51
CA GLY A 184 1.73 7.54 -1.24
C GLY A 184 0.95 7.92 -2.50
N VAL A 185 -0.23 7.31 -2.69
CA VAL A 185 -1.15 7.59 -3.81
C VAL A 185 -2.52 7.94 -3.25
N ASP A 186 -3.08 9.06 -3.68
CA ASP A 186 -4.43 9.53 -3.40
C ASP A 186 -5.38 8.91 -4.43
N HIS A 187 -6.27 8.01 -4.00
CA HIS A 187 -7.13 7.25 -4.91
C HIS A 187 -8.16 8.12 -5.62
N ALA A 188 -8.70 9.11 -4.95
CA ALA A 188 -9.68 10.01 -5.58
C ALA A 188 -9.06 10.78 -6.75
N ARG A 189 -7.81 11.21 -6.60
CA ARG A 189 -7.09 11.96 -7.64
C ARG A 189 -6.44 11.09 -8.69
N ALA A 190 -5.96 9.91 -8.29
CA ALA A 190 -5.27 8.99 -9.20
C ALA A 190 -6.23 8.11 -10.00
N PHE A 191 -7.38 7.71 -9.41
CA PHE A 191 -8.28 6.71 -9.97
C PHE A 191 -9.70 7.23 -10.17
N GLY A 192 -10.01 8.44 -9.71
CA GLY A 192 -11.37 8.99 -9.74
C GLY A 192 -12.30 8.31 -8.72
N ASP A 193 -11.75 7.68 -7.68
CA ASP A 193 -12.54 7.00 -6.67
C ASP A 193 -13.39 8.00 -5.89
N ALA A 194 -14.69 7.70 -5.76
CA ALA A 194 -15.60 8.48 -4.92
C ALA A 194 -15.29 8.31 -3.42
N VAL A 195 -14.44 7.34 -3.06
CA VAL A 195 -14.06 7.02 -1.69
C VAL A 195 -12.74 7.70 -1.37
N ALA A 196 -12.67 8.34 -0.21
CA ALA A 196 -11.47 8.99 0.31
C ALA A 196 -10.40 7.95 0.76
N GLY A 197 -9.92 7.13 -0.15
CA GLY A 197 -8.88 6.14 0.08
C GLY A 197 -7.50 6.64 -0.35
N ALA A 198 -6.47 6.07 0.25
CA ALA A 198 -5.08 6.24 -0.17
C ALA A 198 -4.34 4.91 -0.07
N SER A 199 -3.21 4.79 -0.74
CA SER A 199 -2.33 3.63 -0.61
C SER A 199 -0.87 4.02 -0.50
N MET A 200 -0.10 3.18 0.21
CA MET A 200 1.35 3.31 0.33
C MET A 200 2.03 2.19 -0.46
N TRP A 201 3.03 2.56 -1.25
CA TRP A 201 3.79 1.69 -2.14
C TRP A 201 5.28 1.88 -1.97
N ALA A 202 6.02 0.86 -2.37
CA ALA A 202 7.48 0.90 -2.51
C ALA A 202 8.20 1.45 -1.26
N LEU A 203 7.74 1.07 -0.06
CA LEU A 203 8.45 1.34 1.19
C LEU A 203 9.77 0.59 1.20
N ALA A 204 10.87 1.31 1.33
CA ALA A 204 12.20 0.74 1.44
C ALA A 204 13.08 1.54 2.42
N VAL A 205 13.91 0.82 3.16
CA VAL A 205 14.92 1.38 4.07
C VAL A 205 16.29 0.90 3.60
N ALA A 206 17.27 1.79 3.54
CA ALA A 206 18.64 1.44 3.13
C ALA A 206 19.18 0.30 4.02
N PRO A 207 19.86 -0.72 3.44
CA PRO A 207 20.37 -1.85 4.24
C PRO A 207 21.33 -1.43 5.35
N GLN A 208 22.10 -0.37 5.11
CA GLN A 208 23.11 0.19 6.03
C GLN A 208 22.53 1.21 7.01
N ALA A 209 21.21 1.49 6.98
CA ALA A 209 20.62 2.45 7.90
C ALA A 209 20.76 1.97 9.34
N SER A 210 21.46 2.75 10.16
CA SER A 210 21.73 2.44 11.57
C SER A 210 20.58 2.80 12.51
N HIS A 211 19.60 3.55 12.03
CA HIS A 211 18.49 4.04 12.84
C HIS A 211 17.30 3.08 12.84
N PRO A 212 16.88 2.56 14.01
CA PRO A 212 15.67 1.75 14.08
C PRO A 212 14.42 2.61 13.83
N GLY A 213 13.35 1.98 13.31
CA GLY A 213 12.03 2.61 13.17
C GLY A 213 11.85 3.52 11.96
N VAL A 214 12.79 3.54 11.00
CA VAL A 214 12.67 4.34 9.76
C VAL A 214 11.42 3.96 8.98
N GLY A 215 11.15 2.67 8.77
CA GLY A 215 9.94 2.21 8.07
C GLY A 215 8.65 2.60 8.78
N GLU A 216 8.62 2.48 10.12
CA GLU A 216 7.48 2.94 10.93
C GLU A 216 7.26 4.45 10.79
N ALA A 217 8.33 5.24 10.83
CA ALA A 217 8.25 6.68 10.72
C ALA A 217 7.72 7.14 9.35
N LEU A 218 8.13 6.49 8.26
CA LEU A 218 7.63 6.76 6.91
C LEU A 218 6.14 6.39 6.79
N THR A 219 5.74 5.23 7.31
CA THR A 219 4.33 4.79 7.31
C THR A 219 3.45 5.75 8.10
N ARG A 220 3.87 6.13 9.31
CA ARG A 220 3.14 7.10 10.13
C ARG A 220 3.03 8.46 9.46
N HIS A 221 4.10 8.93 8.83
CA HIS A 221 4.09 10.21 8.12
C HIS A 221 3.07 10.22 6.97
N LEU A 222 2.95 9.13 6.20
CA LEU A 222 1.93 9.01 5.16
C LEU A 222 0.53 8.88 5.73
N ALA A 223 0.33 8.12 6.82
CA ALA A 223 -0.96 8.03 7.50
C ALA A 223 -1.43 9.41 7.99
N GLU A 224 -0.56 10.18 8.65
CA GLU A 224 -0.84 11.53 9.12
C GLU A 224 -1.06 12.52 7.95
N HIS A 225 -0.30 12.36 6.86
CA HIS A 225 -0.46 13.17 5.64
C HIS A 225 -1.85 12.99 5.01
N PHE A 226 -2.33 11.74 4.89
CA PHE A 226 -3.63 11.45 4.31
C PHE A 226 -4.78 11.74 5.29
N LEU A 227 -4.60 11.47 6.59
CA LEU A 227 -5.54 11.85 7.63
C LEU A 227 -5.81 13.37 7.63
N ALA A 228 -4.76 14.18 7.57
CA ALA A 228 -4.87 15.65 7.52
C ALA A 228 -5.58 16.17 6.26
N ARG A 229 -5.72 15.32 5.22
CA ARG A 229 -6.45 15.61 3.99
C ARG A 229 -7.87 15.02 3.97
N GLY A 230 -8.31 14.43 5.07
CA GLY A 230 -9.65 13.86 5.20
C GLY A 230 -9.82 12.49 4.56
N HIS A 231 -8.73 11.76 4.28
CA HIS A 231 -8.84 10.39 3.78
C HIS A 231 -9.30 9.44 4.89
N ALA A 232 -10.13 8.47 4.51
CA ALA A 232 -10.70 7.51 5.44
C ALA A 232 -9.80 6.32 5.71
N SER A 233 -8.91 5.98 4.77
CA SER A 233 -8.05 4.80 4.88
C SER A 233 -6.70 4.96 4.18
N LEU A 234 -5.72 4.18 4.67
CA LEU A 234 -4.44 3.95 4.01
C LEU A 234 -4.25 2.44 3.80
N ASP A 235 -4.07 2.04 2.54
CA ASP A 235 -3.88 0.65 2.15
C ASP A 235 -2.41 0.35 1.86
N VAL A 236 -2.01 -0.90 2.08
CA VAL A 236 -0.70 -1.43 1.71
C VAL A 236 -0.85 -2.83 1.11
N SER A 237 0.11 -3.21 0.28
CA SER A 237 0.28 -4.58 -0.20
C SER A 237 1.65 -5.07 0.22
N VAL A 238 1.73 -6.22 0.86
CA VAL A 238 2.96 -6.77 1.44
C VAL A 238 3.07 -8.26 1.13
N LEU A 239 4.24 -8.74 0.74
CA LEU A 239 4.47 -10.18 0.52
C LEU A 239 4.15 -10.96 1.80
N HIS A 240 3.48 -12.10 1.65
CA HIS A 240 3.01 -12.95 2.77
C HIS A 240 4.13 -13.45 3.68
N ASP A 241 5.36 -13.53 3.17
CA ASP A 241 6.56 -13.96 3.91
C ASP A 241 7.39 -12.80 4.48
N ASN A 242 7.00 -11.56 4.23
CA ASN A 242 7.65 -10.38 4.81
C ASN A 242 7.16 -10.14 6.25
N HIS A 243 7.52 -11.05 7.15
CA HIS A 243 7.08 -11.04 8.54
C HIS A 243 7.43 -9.73 9.28
N GLN A 244 8.54 -9.08 8.92
CA GLN A 244 8.93 -7.80 9.52
C GLN A 244 7.94 -6.68 9.17
N ALA A 245 7.54 -6.59 7.91
CA ALA A 245 6.56 -5.59 7.46
C ALA A 245 5.15 -5.91 7.99
N LEU A 246 4.75 -7.20 7.99
CA LEU A 246 3.48 -7.65 8.56
C LEU A 246 3.36 -7.29 10.05
N ALA A 247 4.42 -7.54 10.85
CA ALA A 247 4.48 -7.16 12.26
C ALA A 247 4.38 -5.63 12.45
N LEU A 248 5.05 -4.85 11.60
CA LEU A 248 4.95 -3.39 11.61
C LEU A 248 3.52 -2.92 11.33
N TYR A 249 2.88 -3.44 10.29
CA TYR A 249 1.53 -3.02 9.91
C TYR A 249 0.50 -3.45 10.96
N SER A 250 0.60 -4.66 11.50
CA SER A 250 -0.22 -5.12 12.62
C SER A 250 -0.09 -4.20 13.85
N LYS A 251 1.14 -3.85 14.24
CA LYS A 251 1.42 -2.88 15.32
C LYS A 251 0.76 -1.52 15.10
N LEU A 252 0.68 -1.08 13.84
CA LEU A 252 0.09 0.21 13.47
C LEU A 252 -1.44 0.16 13.35
N GLY A 253 -2.07 -1.01 13.47
CA GLY A 253 -3.52 -1.19 13.41
C GLY A 253 -4.06 -1.47 12.00
N PHE A 254 -3.20 -1.84 11.06
CA PHE A 254 -3.66 -2.33 9.77
C PHE A 254 -4.40 -3.66 9.92
N GLN A 255 -5.45 -3.85 9.16
CA GLN A 255 -6.31 -5.03 9.15
C GLN A 255 -6.36 -5.65 7.75
N PRO A 256 -6.54 -6.97 7.63
CA PRO A 256 -6.66 -7.62 6.33
C PRO A 256 -7.77 -7.03 5.46
N LEU A 257 -7.48 -6.81 4.19
CA LEU A 257 -8.41 -6.35 3.17
C LEU A 257 -8.58 -7.48 2.13
N PRO A 258 -9.82 -7.97 1.86
CA PRO A 258 -10.04 -9.11 0.96
C PRO A 258 -10.01 -8.68 -0.52
N VAL A 259 -8.90 -8.12 -0.95
CA VAL A 259 -8.60 -7.78 -2.35
C VAL A 259 -7.23 -8.31 -2.71
N PHE A 260 -7.01 -8.51 -4.01
CA PHE A 260 -5.82 -9.16 -4.51
C PHE A 260 -5.11 -8.27 -5.51
N ALA A 261 -3.82 -8.56 -5.69
CA ALA A 261 -3.02 -8.01 -6.76
C ALA A 261 -2.70 -9.09 -7.80
N VAL A 262 -2.66 -8.67 -9.07
CA VAL A 262 -2.24 -9.51 -10.20
C VAL A 262 -1.07 -8.81 -10.89
N LYS A 263 -0.05 -9.58 -11.26
CA LYS A 263 1.16 -9.13 -11.92
C LYS A 263 1.47 -9.95 -13.15
N ARG A 264 2.27 -9.39 -14.05
CA ARG A 264 2.83 -10.12 -15.18
C ARG A 264 4.11 -10.85 -14.78
N ARG A 265 4.31 -12.07 -15.27
CA ARG A 265 5.59 -12.79 -15.19
C ARG A 265 6.60 -12.11 -16.10
N ASN A 266 7.74 -11.74 -15.54
CA ASN A 266 8.86 -11.14 -16.27
C ASN A 266 10.18 -11.43 -15.53
N ALA A 267 11.32 -10.95 -16.05
CA ALA A 267 12.64 -11.18 -15.47
C ALA A 267 12.80 -10.65 -14.02
N ILE A 268 11.94 -9.72 -13.58
CA ILE A 268 11.98 -9.17 -12.21
C ILE A 268 11.44 -10.18 -11.17
N ASN A 269 10.56 -11.10 -11.60
CA ASN A 269 9.97 -12.12 -10.72
C ASN A 269 10.69 -13.47 -10.80
N GLN A 270 11.65 -13.61 -11.70
CA GLN A 270 12.41 -14.84 -11.80
C GLN A 270 13.53 -14.80 -10.77
N PRO A 271 13.71 -15.88 -9.99
CA PRO A 271 14.80 -15.99 -9.01
C PRO A 271 16.18 -15.95 -9.66
#